data_dece6bd637f6097e3d5a0e6f3ed19eac
#
_entry.id   dece6bd637f6097e3d5a0e6f3ed19eac
#
_cell.length_a   1.000
_cell.length_b   1.000
_cell.length_c   1.000
_cell.angle_alpha   90.00
_cell.angle_beta   90.00
_cell.angle_gamma   90.00
#
_symmetry.space_group_name_H-M   'P 1'
#
loop_
_entity.id
_entity.type
_entity.pdbx_description
1 polymer ?
#
loop_
_entity_poly.entity_id
_entity_poly.type
_entity_poly.pdbx_seq_one_letter_code
_entity_poly.pdbx_strand_id
1 'polypeptide(L)'
;MQEKICTFAPVMKRIVFYSKKCVCIGLAAVALQAYAVDNERATCSDLSLGTSEKLTAASGLLADSSRVFDIDEVVVVSQPKENFRLRQQPLSSTSFGSYQMQRLGSRDLRELSCYVPNFVMPNYGSRFTNAMYVRGIGSRINSPAVGIYLDGIPVLSKAAFNLHHYQTSRIDILRGPQGTLYGQNSEGGLVRIYSRDAYDSKGTYVNLGLGSHFYRNVEAAHYMKLSPRVALGVAAFYDGQKGFFHRAGTSDYADNYDEAGGKFNLKFRFDRGWSMDLLANYQFVYQHAFPYGQLDLNSGKAALPNTTFPGLYRRNMLLSGVNLRNEGAKWDFASTTSYQFLDDNMKMDQDYLPEDYL
;
A
#
# COMPACT_ATOMS: atom_id res chain seq x y z
N MET A 1 18.66 -29.04 31.00
CA MET A 1 18.61 -29.24 29.54
C MET A 1 18.80 -27.90 28.91
N GLN A 2 20.05 -27.61 28.53
CA GLN A 2 20.38 -26.35 27.85
C GLN A 2 20.45 -26.67 26.36
N GLU A 3 19.62 -26.04 25.56
CA GLU A 3 19.71 -26.13 24.11
C GLU A 3 20.29 -24.87 23.48
N LYS A 4 21.14 -25.16 22.57
CA LYS A 4 22.04 -24.29 21.82
C LYS A 4 21.28 -23.22 21.02
N ILE A 5 21.50 -21.96 21.36
CA ILE A 5 21.17 -20.83 20.50
C ILE A 5 22.31 -20.68 19.50
N CYS A 6 22.03 -21.02 18.25
CA CYS A 6 22.98 -20.81 17.15
C CYS A 6 23.09 -19.31 16.85
N THR A 7 24.29 -18.80 17.07
CA THR A 7 24.72 -17.44 16.79
C THR A 7 24.81 -17.19 15.27
N PHE A 8 23.80 -16.63 14.65
CA PHE A 8 23.84 -16.15 13.25
C PHE A 8 24.09 -14.63 13.13
N ALA A 9 24.60 -14.00 14.17
CA ALA A 9 24.77 -12.56 14.25
C ALA A 9 25.93 -11.93 13.41
N PRO A 10 27.02 -12.58 13.04
CA PRO A 10 28.10 -11.88 12.32
C PRO A 10 27.92 -11.78 10.81
N VAL A 11 27.10 -12.61 10.18
CA VAL A 11 26.93 -12.61 8.71
C VAL A 11 25.99 -11.50 8.24
N MET A 12 24.97 -11.17 9.01
CA MET A 12 24.02 -10.11 8.65
C MET A 12 24.62 -8.69 8.72
N LYS A 13 25.58 -8.42 9.59
CA LYS A 13 26.26 -7.11 9.65
C LYS A 13 27.09 -6.81 8.40
N ARG A 14 27.61 -7.82 7.71
CA ARG A 14 28.37 -7.65 6.46
C ARG A 14 27.47 -7.40 5.23
N ILE A 15 26.31 -8.00 5.17
CA ILE A 15 25.35 -7.83 4.06
C ILE A 15 24.70 -6.45 4.07
N VAL A 16 24.38 -5.91 5.25
CA VAL A 16 23.80 -4.57 5.40
C VAL A 16 24.79 -3.46 4.99
N PHE A 17 26.10 -3.67 5.18
CA PHE A 17 27.11 -2.68 4.76
C PHE A 17 27.34 -2.64 3.24
N TYR A 18 27.18 -3.76 2.54
CA TYR A 18 27.25 -3.80 1.07
C TYR A 18 26.00 -3.22 0.39
N SER A 19 24.84 -3.33 1.00
CA SER A 19 23.58 -2.77 0.50
C SER A 19 23.59 -1.23 0.42
N LYS A 20 24.24 -0.53 1.37
CA LYS A 20 24.30 0.94 1.33
C LYS A 20 25.12 1.50 0.16
N LYS A 21 26.11 0.78 -0.34
CA LYS A 21 26.91 1.20 -1.50
C LYS A 21 26.23 0.88 -2.84
N CYS A 22 25.47 -0.20 -2.94
CA CYS A 22 24.74 -0.54 -4.16
C CYS A 22 23.51 0.35 -4.42
N VAL A 23 22.85 0.84 -3.39
CA VAL A 23 21.69 1.75 -3.53
C VAL A 23 22.14 3.12 -4.06
N CYS A 24 23.32 3.60 -3.66
CA CYS A 24 23.84 4.88 -4.19
C CYS A 24 24.24 4.82 -5.66
N ILE A 25 24.72 3.66 -6.15
CA ILE A 25 25.11 3.49 -7.56
C ILE A 25 23.86 3.35 -8.46
N GLY A 26 22.80 2.70 -7.97
CA GLY A 26 21.53 2.59 -8.70
C GLY A 26 20.79 3.92 -8.86
N LEU A 27 20.82 4.79 -7.86
CA LEU A 27 20.21 6.11 -7.91
C LEU A 27 20.98 7.09 -8.83
N ALA A 28 22.29 6.98 -8.93
CA ALA A 28 23.09 7.79 -9.84
C ALA A 28 22.87 7.41 -11.31
N ALA A 29 22.61 6.14 -11.61
CA ALA A 29 22.34 5.68 -12.98
C ALA A 29 20.94 6.11 -13.49
N VAL A 30 19.97 6.24 -12.61
CA VAL A 30 18.61 6.72 -12.95
C VAL A 30 18.59 8.23 -13.18
N ALA A 31 19.41 9.00 -12.46
CA ALA A 31 19.50 10.45 -12.64
C ALA A 31 20.15 10.84 -13.98
N LEU A 32 21.03 10.01 -14.55
CA LEU A 32 21.69 10.28 -15.83
C LEU A 32 20.80 9.97 -17.05
N GLN A 33 19.78 9.13 -16.93
CA GLN A 33 18.85 8.85 -18.03
C GLN A 33 17.68 9.85 -18.13
N ALA A 34 17.37 10.55 -17.05
CA ALA A 34 16.35 11.62 -17.07
C ALA A 34 16.82 12.90 -17.79
N TYR A 35 18.12 13.06 -18.01
CA TYR A 35 18.70 14.27 -18.64
C TYR A 35 18.79 14.21 -20.17
N ALA A 36 18.38 13.12 -20.80
CA ALA A 36 18.57 12.89 -22.24
C ALA A 36 17.32 13.08 -23.12
N VAL A 37 16.17 13.51 -22.55
CA VAL A 37 14.90 13.59 -23.31
C VAL A 37 14.43 15.03 -23.58
N ASP A 38 15.04 16.07 -23.00
CA ASP A 38 14.63 17.45 -23.23
C ASP A 38 15.68 18.22 -24.05
N ASN A 39 15.71 18.00 -25.36
CA ASN A 39 16.31 18.96 -26.28
C ASN A 39 15.69 18.88 -27.67
N GLU A 40 14.42 19.21 -27.82
CA GLU A 40 13.88 19.74 -29.07
C GLU A 40 13.25 21.11 -28.80
N ARG A 41 14.01 22.10 -29.16
CA ARG A 41 13.58 23.51 -29.22
C ARG A 41 12.54 23.66 -30.32
N ALA A 42 11.31 23.95 -29.96
CA ALA A 42 10.35 24.56 -30.87
C ALA A 42 10.60 26.06 -30.90
N THR A 43 11.11 26.54 -32.04
CA THR A 43 11.23 27.96 -32.37
C THR A 43 9.85 28.57 -32.62
N CYS A 44 9.60 29.63 -31.89
CA CYS A 44 8.42 30.47 -32.05
C CYS A 44 8.67 31.45 -33.20
N SER A 45 8.02 31.28 -34.34
CA SER A 45 7.84 32.33 -35.35
C SER A 45 6.52 32.11 -36.06
N ASP A 46 5.83 33.25 -36.23
CA ASP A 46 4.66 33.54 -37.06
C ASP A 46 3.28 33.55 -36.37
N LEU A 47 3.06 34.73 -35.78
CA LEU A 47 1.72 35.27 -35.53
C LEU A 47 1.24 35.94 -36.86
N SER A 48 0.28 35.34 -37.55
CA SER A 48 -0.56 36.06 -38.51
C SER A 48 -2.05 35.83 -38.18
N LEU A 49 -2.73 36.96 -38.02
CA LEU A 49 -4.16 37.04 -37.76
C LEU A 49 -4.95 36.43 -38.93
N GLY A 50 -5.72 35.35 -38.61
CA GLY A 50 -6.79 34.84 -39.46
C GLY A 50 -8.02 34.64 -38.57
N THR A 51 -8.91 35.61 -38.62
CA THR A 51 -10.20 35.65 -37.95
C THR A 51 -11.18 34.70 -38.63
N SER A 52 -11.89 33.88 -37.85
CA SER A 52 -13.13 33.15 -38.13
C SER A 52 -13.07 31.60 -38.07
N GLU A 53 -12.01 30.91 -38.35
CA GLU A 53 -11.99 29.44 -38.23
C GLU A 53 -11.58 28.89 -36.85
N LYS A 54 -11.09 29.76 -35.97
CA LYS A 54 -10.65 29.34 -34.62
C LYS A 54 -11.78 29.15 -33.59
N LEU A 55 -13.00 29.65 -33.87
CA LEU A 55 -14.14 29.51 -32.95
C LEU A 55 -14.80 28.11 -33.00
N THR A 56 -14.73 27.45 -34.17
CA THR A 56 -15.26 26.10 -34.33
C THR A 56 -14.34 25.03 -33.72
N ALA A 57 -13.02 25.26 -33.76
CA ALA A 57 -12.08 24.37 -33.11
C ALA A 57 -12.11 24.43 -31.58
N ALA A 58 -12.41 25.62 -31.02
CA ALA A 58 -12.56 25.80 -29.57
C ALA A 58 -13.83 25.16 -29.02
N SER A 59 -14.91 25.12 -29.81
CA SER A 59 -16.15 24.42 -29.42
C SER A 59 -15.99 22.89 -29.46
N GLY A 60 -15.13 22.34 -30.32
CA GLY A 60 -14.78 20.94 -30.34
C GLY A 60 -13.95 20.49 -29.12
N LEU A 61 -13.08 21.34 -28.62
CA LEU A 61 -12.28 21.08 -27.42
C LEU A 61 -13.11 21.16 -26.12
N LEU A 62 -14.16 21.99 -26.10
CA LEU A 62 -15.08 22.08 -24.97
C LEU A 62 -16.11 20.94 -24.96
N ALA A 63 -16.44 20.38 -26.13
CA ALA A 63 -17.32 19.21 -26.22
C ALA A 63 -16.63 17.91 -25.78
N ASP A 64 -15.30 17.82 -25.87
CA ASP A 64 -14.53 16.64 -25.48
C ASP A 64 -14.24 16.61 -23.96
N SER A 65 -14.39 17.73 -23.24
CA SER A 65 -14.30 17.78 -21.79
C SER A 65 -15.54 17.23 -21.07
N SER A 66 -16.64 16.98 -21.78
CA SER A 66 -17.83 16.30 -21.29
C SER A 66 -17.86 14.80 -21.57
N ARG A 67 -16.81 14.22 -22.14
CA ARG A 67 -16.60 12.78 -22.03
C ARG A 67 -16.34 12.49 -20.56
N VAL A 68 -17.41 12.25 -19.83
CA VAL A 68 -17.41 11.35 -18.70
C VAL A 68 -16.78 10.08 -19.26
N PHE A 69 -15.50 9.88 -18.94
CA PHE A 69 -14.93 8.54 -19.07
C PHE A 69 -15.78 7.70 -18.14
N ASP A 70 -16.80 7.08 -18.70
CA ASP A 70 -17.41 5.93 -18.07
C ASP A 70 -16.26 4.97 -17.96
N ILE A 71 -15.64 4.97 -16.78
CA ILE A 71 -14.57 4.02 -16.48
C ILE A 71 -15.32 2.71 -16.50
N ASP A 72 -15.26 2.04 -17.64
CA ASP A 72 -15.73 0.67 -17.73
C ASP A 72 -15.13 -0.04 -16.53
N GLU A 73 -15.99 -0.45 -15.63
CA GLU A 73 -15.61 -1.20 -14.44
C GLU A 73 -14.84 -2.39 -14.94
N VAL A 74 -13.51 -2.30 -14.91
CA VAL A 74 -12.64 -3.40 -15.29
C VAL A 74 -12.93 -4.51 -14.31
N VAL A 75 -13.74 -5.45 -14.75
CA VAL A 75 -13.99 -6.68 -14.01
C VAL A 75 -12.72 -7.48 -14.07
N VAL A 76 -11.83 -7.22 -13.11
CA VAL A 76 -10.75 -8.15 -12.84
C VAL A 76 -11.39 -9.29 -12.05
N VAL A 77 -11.79 -10.33 -12.75
CA VAL A 77 -12.16 -11.61 -12.13
C VAL A 77 -10.88 -12.18 -11.55
N SER A 78 -10.53 -11.74 -10.34
CA SER A 78 -9.34 -12.22 -9.66
C SER A 78 -9.60 -13.54 -8.92
N GLN A 79 -10.86 -13.93 -8.78
CA GLN A 79 -11.24 -15.18 -8.12
C GLN A 79 -12.31 -15.93 -8.93
N PRO A 80 -12.20 -17.27 -9.04
CA PRO A 80 -13.08 -18.09 -9.90
C PRO A 80 -14.54 -18.12 -9.48
N LYS A 81 -14.87 -17.57 -8.32
CA LYS A 81 -16.24 -17.50 -7.80
C LYS A 81 -16.95 -16.18 -8.09
N GLU A 82 -16.27 -15.20 -8.65
CA GLU A 82 -16.83 -13.88 -8.93
C GLU A 82 -17.04 -13.67 -10.44
N ASN A 83 -18.16 -14.18 -10.95
CA ASN A 83 -18.54 -14.01 -12.35
C ASN A 83 -19.37 -12.73 -12.61
N PHE A 84 -19.62 -11.90 -11.58
CA PHE A 84 -20.48 -10.74 -11.70
C PHE A 84 -19.70 -9.44 -11.52
N ARG A 85 -20.08 -8.43 -12.28
CA ARG A 85 -19.58 -7.06 -12.07
C ARG A 85 -19.93 -6.60 -10.65
N LEU A 86 -19.02 -5.91 -9.99
CA LEU A 86 -19.20 -5.45 -8.62
C LEU A 86 -20.51 -4.65 -8.43
N ARG A 87 -20.88 -3.82 -9.44
CA ARG A 87 -22.13 -3.06 -9.47
C ARG A 87 -23.39 -3.91 -9.59
N GLN A 88 -23.28 -5.13 -10.08
CA GLN A 88 -24.41 -6.06 -10.24
C GLN A 88 -24.60 -6.96 -9.03
N GLN A 89 -23.67 -6.98 -8.11
CA GLN A 89 -23.80 -7.74 -6.88
C GLN A 89 -24.71 -6.97 -5.90
N PRO A 90 -25.60 -7.65 -5.17
CA PRO A 90 -26.45 -7.04 -4.14
C PRO A 90 -25.63 -6.71 -2.88
N LEU A 91 -24.51 -6.02 -3.07
CA LEU A 91 -23.51 -5.73 -2.06
C LEU A 91 -23.10 -4.28 -2.09
N SER A 92 -23.08 -3.66 -0.94
CA SER A 92 -22.56 -2.30 -0.79
C SER A 92 -21.05 -2.30 -0.93
N SER A 93 -20.53 -1.73 -2.01
CA SER A 93 -19.10 -1.63 -2.28
C SER A 93 -18.67 -0.19 -2.54
N THR A 94 -17.40 0.10 -2.26
CA THR A 94 -16.72 1.33 -2.66
C THR A 94 -15.40 0.95 -3.31
N SER A 95 -15.15 1.47 -4.51
CA SER A 95 -13.93 1.18 -5.27
C SER A 95 -13.15 2.46 -5.51
N PHE A 96 -11.83 2.39 -5.31
CA PHE A 96 -10.88 3.48 -5.58
C PHE A 96 -9.90 3.04 -6.65
N GLY A 97 -9.91 3.72 -7.78
CA GLY A 97 -8.88 3.56 -8.81
C GLY A 97 -7.59 4.29 -8.46
N SER A 98 -6.50 3.97 -9.17
CA SER A 98 -5.17 4.58 -8.94
C SER A 98 -5.20 6.12 -9.01
N TYR A 99 -5.93 6.69 -9.97
CA TYR A 99 -6.08 8.13 -10.11
C TYR A 99 -6.79 8.78 -8.92
N GLN A 100 -7.84 8.15 -8.41
CA GLN A 100 -8.56 8.65 -7.23
C GLN A 100 -7.68 8.63 -5.98
N MET A 101 -6.97 7.51 -5.73
CA MET A 101 -6.04 7.39 -4.60
C MET A 101 -4.95 8.45 -4.66
N GLN A 102 -4.39 8.70 -5.84
CA GLN A 102 -3.37 9.73 -6.04
C GLN A 102 -3.93 11.14 -5.78
N ARG A 103 -5.13 11.45 -6.26
CA ARG A 103 -5.79 12.75 -5.98
C ARG A 103 -6.10 12.98 -4.52
N LEU A 104 -6.46 11.93 -3.80
CA LEU A 104 -6.71 11.97 -2.35
C LEU A 104 -5.42 12.02 -1.52
N GLY A 105 -4.25 11.78 -2.15
CA GLY A 105 -2.97 11.70 -1.46
C GLY A 105 -2.89 10.53 -0.49
N SER A 106 -3.74 9.52 -0.66
CA SER A 106 -3.86 8.40 0.27
C SER A 106 -2.70 7.41 0.10
N ARG A 107 -2.09 7.03 1.20
CA ARG A 107 -0.93 6.14 1.28
C ARG A 107 -1.25 4.79 1.89
N ASP A 108 -2.25 4.75 2.76
CA ASP A 108 -2.68 3.55 3.46
C ASP A 108 -4.22 3.44 3.53
N LEU A 109 -4.71 2.27 3.95
CA LEU A 109 -6.15 2.00 4.09
C LEU A 109 -6.82 2.89 5.14
N ARG A 110 -6.08 3.33 6.14
CA ARG A 110 -6.61 4.20 7.20
C ARG A 110 -7.01 5.56 6.62
N GLU A 111 -6.17 6.13 5.76
CA GLU A 111 -6.48 7.41 5.10
C GLU A 111 -7.69 7.25 4.17
N LEU A 112 -7.80 6.12 3.45
CA LEU A 112 -8.98 5.83 2.63
C LEU A 112 -10.25 5.62 3.46
N SER A 113 -10.15 5.18 4.71
CA SER A 113 -11.33 4.95 5.55
C SER A 113 -12.18 6.20 5.76
N CYS A 114 -11.59 7.39 5.71
CA CYS A 114 -12.30 8.66 5.82
C CYS A 114 -13.26 8.93 4.65
N TYR A 115 -13.07 8.28 3.52
CA TYR A 115 -13.88 8.45 2.31
C TYR A 115 -14.90 7.34 2.08
N VAL A 116 -14.93 6.34 2.98
CA VAL A 116 -15.83 5.18 2.85
C VAL A 116 -16.90 5.21 3.93
N PRO A 117 -18.18 5.35 3.56
CA PRO A 117 -19.27 5.34 4.53
C PRO A 117 -19.28 4.03 5.35
N ASN A 118 -19.45 4.15 6.67
CA ASN A 118 -19.51 3.01 7.59
C ASN A 118 -18.28 2.10 7.60
N PHE A 119 -17.11 2.60 7.20
CA PHE A 119 -15.82 1.96 7.35
C PHE A 119 -14.91 2.85 8.19
N VAL A 120 -14.36 2.32 9.27
CA VAL A 120 -13.49 3.07 10.18
C VAL A 120 -12.26 2.22 10.50
N MET A 121 -11.09 2.83 10.39
CA MET A 121 -9.82 2.21 10.75
C MET A 121 -9.06 3.10 11.73
N PRO A 122 -9.39 3.06 13.02
CA PRO A 122 -8.73 3.89 14.03
C PRO A 122 -7.30 3.43 14.26
N ASN A 123 -6.44 4.38 14.60
CA ASN A 123 -5.08 4.14 15.06
C ASN A 123 -5.02 4.34 16.58
N TYR A 124 -4.60 3.30 17.28
CA TYR A 124 -4.43 3.33 18.74
C TYR A 124 -2.97 3.54 19.14
N GLY A 125 -2.31 4.50 18.49
CA GLY A 125 -0.93 4.89 18.81
C GLY A 125 0.16 4.05 18.18
N SER A 126 -0.17 2.93 17.53
CA SER A 126 0.79 2.08 16.82
C SER A 126 0.15 1.41 15.61
N ARG A 127 0.93 1.13 14.58
CA ARG A 127 0.49 0.32 13.44
C ARG A 127 0.13 -1.11 13.82
N PHE A 128 0.68 -1.62 14.92
CA PHE A 128 0.31 -2.91 15.50
C PHE A 128 -1.14 -2.95 15.96
N THR A 129 -1.62 -1.85 16.55
CA THR A 129 -2.93 -1.78 17.20
C THR A 129 -4.06 -1.35 16.27
N ASN A 130 -3.87 -1.40 14.96
CA ASN A 130 -4.93 -1.09 14.00
C ASN A 130 -6.09 -2.08 14.11
N ALA A 131 -7.28 -1.57 13.96
CA ALA A 131 -8.50 -2.36 13.88
C ALA A 131 -9.37 -1.83 12.73
N MET A 132 -10.09 -2.70 12.06
CA MET A 132 -11.04 -2.31 11.01
C MET A 132 -12.45 -2.62 11.47
N TYR A 133 -13.34 -1.65 11.26
CA TYR A 133 -14.76 -1.77 11.55
C TYR A 133 -15.57 -1.43 10.31
N VAL A 134 -16.48 -2.30 9.95
CA VAL A 134 -17.47 -2.08 8.90
C VAL A 134 -18.84 -2.18 9.53
N ARG A 135 -19.63 -1.10 9.45
CA ARG A 135 -20.98 -1.03 10.07
C ARG A 135 -20.97 -1.39 11.57
N GLY A 136 -19.89 -1.05 12.28
CA GLY A 136 -19.70 -1.39 13.68
C GLY A 136 -19.16 -2.82 13.94
N ILE A 137 -19.12 -3.69 12.94
CA ILE A 137 -18.57 -5.05 13.06
C ILE A 137 -17.05 -4.98 12.85
N GLY A 138 -16.29 -5.38 13.85
CA GLY A 138 -14.84 -5.38 13.84
C GLY A 138 -14.26 -5.95 15.11
N SER A 139 -12.95 -6.14 15.15
CA SER A 139 -12.26 -6.65 16.34
C SER A 139 -10.96 -5.88 16.58
N ARG A 140 -10.76 -5.44 17.81
CA ARG A 140 -9.52 -4.78 18.24
C ARG A 140 -8.45 -5.79 18.68
N ILE A 141 -8.81 -6.85 19.34
CA ILE A 141 -7.87 -7.74 20.07
C ILE A 141 -7.76 -9.11 19.40
N ASN A 142 -8.87 -9.73 19.09
CA ASN A 142 -8.91 -11.09 18.55
C ASN A 142 -8.81 -11.15 17.02
N SER A 143 -9.20 -12.26 16.44
CA SER A 143 -9.27 -12.47 14.99
C SER A 143 -10.04 -11.35 14.33
N PRO A 144 -9.56 -10.82 13.20
CA PRO A 144 -10.23 -9.72 12.53
C PRO A 144 -11.57 -10.17 11.93
N ALA A 145 -12.59 -9.32 12.04
CA ALA A 145 -13.88 -9.55 11.40
C ALA A 145 -13.97 -8.99 9.97
N VAL A 146 -12.98 -8.24 9.56
CA VAL A 146 -12.84 -7.68 8.20
C VAL A 146 -11.52 -8.16 7.64
N GLY A 147 -11.55 -8.84 6.51
CA GLY A 147 -10.37 -9.40 5.86
C GLY A 147 -9.72 -8.44 4.87
N ILE A 148 -8.42 -8.64 4.63
CA ILE A 148 -7.69 -8.00 3.53
C ILE A 148 -7.16 -9.07 2.60
N TYR A 149 -7.29 -8.82 1.29
CA TYR A 149 -6.70 -9.62 0.22
C TYR A 149 -5.81 -8.73 -0.65
N LEU A 150 -4.57 -9.12 -0.81
CA LEU A 150 -3.62 -8.49 -1.73
C LEU A 150 -3.40 -9.42 -2.92
N ASP A 151 -3.82 -8.99 -4.13
CA ASP A 151 -3.71 -9.77 -5.36
C ASP A 151 -4.26 -11.20 -5.24
N GLY A 152 -5.38 -11.36 -4.50
CA GLY A 152 -6.02 -12.63 -4.24
C GLY A 152 -5.45 -13.44 -3.07
N ILE A 153 -4.39 -12.96 -2.43
CA ILE A 153 -3.78 -13.60 -1.25
C ILE A 153 -4.34 -12.98 0.03
N PRO A 154 -4.91 -13.77 0.94
CA PRO A 154 -5.39 -13.26 2.21
C PRO A 154 -4.23 -12.81 3.12
N VAL A 155 -4.36 -11.66 3.73
CA VAL A 155 -3.46 -11.20 4.80
C VAL A 155 -3.96 -11.77 6.12
N LEU A 156 -3.20 -12.68 6.71
CA LEU A 156 -3.68 -13.48 7.85
C LEU A 156 -3.57 -12.74 9.18
N SER A 157 -2.52 -11.94 9.36
CA SER A 157 -2.29 -11.24 10.62
C SER A 157 -2.85 -9.83 10.62
N LYS A 158 -3.58 -9.47 11.68
CA LYS A 158 -4.07 -8.11 11.91
C LYS A 158 -2.93 -7.08 12.01
N ALA A 159 -1.79 -7.45 12.56
CA ALA A 159 -0.61 -6.59 12.61
C ALA A 159 -0.11 -6.15 11.22
N ALA A 160 -0.45 -6.90 10.19
CA ALA A 160 -0.12 -6.60 8.80
C ALA A 160 -1.17 -5.75 8.06
N PHE A 161 -2.28 -5.36 8.68
CA PHE A 161 -3.39 -4.70 7.99
C PHE A 161 -3.10 -3.26 7.58
N ASN A 162 -2.19 -2.58 8.24
CA ASN A 162 -1.73 -1.26 7.77
C ASN A 162 -0.65 -1.45 6.69
N LEU A 163 -1.11 -1.76 5.48
CA LEU A 163 -0.28 -1.89 4.29
C LEU A 163 -0.15 -0.53 3.60
N HIS A 164 1.08 -0.16 3.26
CA HIS A 164 1.32 0.93 2.33
C HIS A 164 0.91 0.50 0.92
N HIS A 165 -0.01 1.24 0.30
CA HIS A 165 -0.50 0.90 -1.04
C HIS A 165 0.21 1.71 -2.13
N TYR A 166 1.33 1.20 -2.57
CA TYR A 166 2.07 1.73 -3.70
C TYR A 166 1.88 0.86 -4.93
N GLN A 167 1.92 1.48 -6.10
CA GLN A 167 1.69 0.79 -7.39
C GLN A 167 0.43 -0.09 -7.38
N THR A 168 -0.64 0.47 -6.81
CA THR A 168 -1.96 -0.15 -6.72
C THR A 168 -2.82 0.35 -7.87
N SER A 169 -3.49 -0.56 -8.57
CA SER A 169 -4.43 -0.23 -9.64
C SER A 169 -5.80 0.11 -9.07
N ARG A 170 -6.26 -0.69 -8.09
CA ARG A 170 -7.60 -0.55 -7.51
C ARG A 170 -7.63 -1.10 -6.08
N ILE A 171 -8.47 -0.48 -5.25
CA ILE A 171 -8.85 -0.99 -3.93
C ILE A 171 -10.37 -1.06 -3.88
N ASP A 172 -10.90 -2.24 -3.58
CA ASP A 172 -12.34 -2.46 -3.39
C ASP A 172 -12.62 -2.73 -1.92
N ILE A 173 -13.56 -2.00 -1.35
CA ILE A 173 -14.02 -2.17 0.03
C ILE A 173 -15.47 -2.66 -0.01
N LEU A 174 -15.66 -3.93 0.32
CA LEU A 174 -16.95 -4.62 0.34
C LEU A 174 -17.51 -4.54 1.76
N ARG A 175 -18.70 -4.00 1.90
CA ARG A 175 -19.34 -3.76 3.21
C ARG A 175 -20.50 -4.71 3.40
N GLY A 176 -20.28 -5.73 4.20
CA GLY A 176 -21.21 -6.80 4.53
C GLY A 176 -20.56 -8.18 4.47
N PRO A 177 -21.21 -9.21 5.02
CA PRO A 177 -20.64 -10.54 5.16
C PRO A 177 -20.30 -11.18 3.81
N GLN A 178 -19.12 -11.76 3.72
CA GLN A 178 -18.59 -12.44 2.53
C GLN A 178 -18.10 -13.86 2.84
N GLY A 179 -18.51 -14.43 3.96
CA GLY A 179 -17.99 -15.72 4.46
C GLY A 179 -18.16 -16.90 3.52
N THR A 180 -19.19 -16.89 2.67
CA THR A 180 -19.44 -17.97 1.70
C THR A 180 -18.37 -18.05 0.59
N LEU A 181 -17.79 -16.91 0.23
CA LEU A 181 -16.79 -16.83 -0.84
C LEU A 181 -15.35 -16.80 -0.31
N TYR A 182 -15.15 -16.08 0.80
CA TYR A 182 -13.81 -15.75 1.32
C TYR A 182 -13.47 -16.48 2.64
N GLY A 183 -14.45 -17.11 3.28
CA GLY A 183 -14.23 -17.86 4.50
C GLY A 183 -13.98 -16.98 5.72
N GLN A 184 -12.89 -17.25 6.45
CA GLN A 184 -12.57 -16.57 7.71
C GLN A 184 -12.34 -15.06 7.53
N ASN A 185 -12.57 -14.29 8.60
CA ASN A 185 -12.32 -12.86 8.69
C ASN A 185 -13.11 -12.01 7.67
N SER A 186 -14.28 -12.45 7.26
CA SER A 186 -15.12 -11.75 6.28
C SER A 186 -16.57 -11.54 6.75
N GLU A 187 -16.76 -11.48 8.06
CA GLU A 187 -18.07 -11.31 8.70
C GLU A 187 -18.61 -9.88 8.56
N GLY A 188 -17.75 -8.88 8.76
CA GLY A 188 -18.11 -7.48 8.63
C GLY A 188 -17.93 -6.94 7.22
N GLY A 189 -16.98 -7.47 6.48
CA GLY A 189 -16.62 -7.00 5.14
C GLY A 189 -15.27 -7.51 4.67
N LEU A 190 -14.86 -6.98 3.53
CA LEU A 190 -13.63 -7.38 2.86
C LEU A 190 -12.97 -6.20 2.15
N VAL A 191 -11.65 -6.09 2.26
CA VAL A 191 -10.84 -5.16 1.49
C VAL A 191 -10.00 -5.93 0.48
N ARG A 192 -10.10 -5.58 -0.80
CA ARG A 192 -9.32 -6.18 -1.88
C ARG A 192 -8.40 -5.13 -2.49
N ILE A 193 -7.12 -5.42 -2.51
CA ILE A 193 -6.09 -4.56 -3.07
C ILE A 193 -5.53 -5.26 -4.30
N TYR A 194 -5.53 -4.55 -5.42
CA TYR A 194 -5.01 -5.03 -6.69
C TYR A 194 -3.79 -4.22 -7.09
N SER A 195 -2.66 -4.88 -7.29
CA SER A 195 -1.47 -4.26 -7.83
C SER A 195 -1.63 -3.95 -9.32
N ARG A 196 -0.81 -3.05 -9.85
CA ARG A 196 -0.76 -2.79 -11.30
C ARG A 196 -0.35 -4.04 -12.05
N ASP A 197 -1.05 -4.33 -13.14
CA ASP A 197 -0.74 -5.47 -13.98
C ASP A 197 0.49 -5.19 -14.85
N ALA A 198 1.46 -6.12 -14.84
CA ALA A 198 2.67 -6.00 -15.63
C ALA A 198 2.45 -6.17 -17.14
N TYR A 199 1.32 -6.76 -17.56
CA TYR A 199 0.96 -6.83 -18.99
C TYR A 199 0.37 -5.52 -19.49
N ASP A 200 -0.40 -4.82 -18.67
CA ASP A 200 -1.10 -3.59 -19.08
C ASP A 200 -0.25 -2.35 -18.83
N SER A 201 0.61 -2.38 -17.83
CA SER A 201 1.52 -1.29 -17.51
C SER A 201 2.86 -1.47 -18.23
N LYS A 202 3.43 -0.37 -18.73
CA LYS A 202 4.75 -0.36 -19.36
C LYS A 202 5.54 0.86 -18.92
N GLY A 203 6.85 0.68 -18.75
CA GLY A 203 7.77 1.77 -18.46
C GLY A 203 8.08 1.94 -16.99
N THR A 204 8.71 3.06 -16.67
CA THR A 204 9.16 3.39 -15.32
C THR A 204 8.24 4.45 -14.73
N TYR A 205 7.86 4.26 -13.49
CA TYR A 205 7.06 5.19 -12.70
C TYR A 205 7.88 5.63 -11.51
N VAL A 206 7.98 6.93 -11.29
CA VAL A 206 8.65 7.52 -10.13
C VAL A 206 7.69 8.51 -9.50
N ASN A 207 7.49 8.43 -8.21
CA ASN A 207 6.72 9.37 -7.42
C ASN A 207 7.59 9.87 -6.27
N LEU A 208 7.66 11.20 -6.11
CA LEU A 208 8.43 11.86 -5.06
C LEU A 208 7.47 12.76 -4.27
N GLY A 209 7.47 12.60 -2.96
CA GLY A 209 6.66 13.41 -2.05
C GLY A 209 7.51 14.04 -0.97
N LEU A 210 7.32 15.33 -0.75
CA LEU A 210 7.92 16.08 0.36
C LEU A 210 6.81 16.84 1.09
N GLY A 211 6.93 16.98 2.39
CA GLY A 211 5.91 17.66 3.18
C GLY A 211 6.42 18.19 4.51
N SER A 212 5.50 18.73 5.29
CA SER A 212 5.78 19.25 6.62
C SER A 212 6.29 18.15 7.57
N HIS A 213 6.94 18.55 8.66
CA HIS A 213 7.52 17.63 9.64
C HIS A 213 8.50 16.62 9.03
N PHE A 214 9.24 17.11 8.04
CA PHE A 214 10.23 16.29 7.31
C PHE A 214 9.63 15.03 6.68
N TYR A 215 8.39 15.14 6.20
CA TYR A 215 7.77 14.07 5.41
C TYR A 215 8.53 13.88 4.10
N ARG A 216 8.81 12.63 3.78
CA ARG A 216 9.54 12.23 2.59
C ARG A 216 8.98 10.90 2.08
N ASN A 217 8.62 10.88 0.81
CA ASN A 217 8.14 9.69 0.12
C ASN A 217 8.91 9.54 -1.20
N VAL A 218 9.33 8.33 -1.48
CA VAL A 218 9.95 7.95 -2.76
C VAL A 218 9.37 6.62 -3.18
N GLU A 219 8.75 6.58 -4.34
CA GLU A 219 8.28 5.35 -4.95
C GLU A 219 8.89 5.22 -6.35
N ALA A 220 9.33 4.03 -6.69
CA ALA A 220 9.82 3.71 -8.02
C ALA A 220 9.28 2.35 -8.44
N ALA A 221 8.88 2.24 -9.71
CA ALA A 221 8.43 0.98 -10.28
C ALA A 221 8.84 0.89 -11.75
N HIS A 222 9.11 -0.31 -12.20
CA HIS A 222 9.37 -0.61 -13.58
C HIS A 222 8.58 -1.83 -14.03
N TYR A 223 7.88 -1.68 -15.16
CA TYR A 223 7.07 -2.73 -15.75
C TYR A 223 7.54 -2.99 -17.17
N MET A 224 7.81 -4.25 -17.47
CA MET A 224 8.27 -4.67 -18.80
C MET A 224 7.64 -5.99 -19.23
N LYS A 225 7.41 -6.12 -20.52
CA LYS A 225 7.11 -7.41 -21.16
C LYS A 225 8.42 -8.02 -21.64
N LEU A 226 8.86 -9.09 -20.99
CA LEU A 226 10.06 -9.82 -21.40
C LEU A 226 9.81 -10.61 -22.67
N SER A 227 8.56 -11.08 -22.84
CA SER A 227 8.07 -11.75 -24.04
C SER A 227 6.56 -11.58 -24.16
N PRO A 228 5.91 -11.98 -25.27
CA PRO A 228 4.45 -12.00 -25.37
C PRO A 228 3.78 -12.84 -24.26
N ARG A 229 4.53 -13.81 -23.70
CA ARG A 229 4.05 -14.74 -22.66
C ARG A 229 4.55 -14.45 -21.26
N VAL A 230 5.49 -13.51 -21.09
CA VAL A 230 6.11 -13.21 -19.79
C VAL A 230 6.15 -11.71 -19.56
N ALA A 231 5.61 -11.27 -18.43
CA ALA A 231 5.66 -9.89 -18.00
C ALA A 231 6.21 -9.78 -16.56
N LEU A 232 7.03 -8.77 -16.34
CA LEU A 232 7.70 -8.49 -15.07
C LEU A 232 7.31 -7.10 -14.57
N GLY A 233 6.94 -7.02 -13.31
CA GLY A 233 6.78 -5.78 -12.55
C GLY A 233 7.65 -5.79 -11.31
N VAL A 234 8.42 -4.73 -11.09
CA VAL A 234 9.21 -4.53 -9.88
C VAL A 234 8.92 -3.14 -9.37
N ALA A 235 8.69 -3.02 -8.06
CA ALA A 235 8.45 -1.73 -7.42
C ALA A 235 9.12 -1.67 -6.06
N ALA A 236 9.51 -0.48 -5.64
CA ALA A 236 10.03 -0.22 -4.31
C ALA A 236 9.52 1.13 -3.81
N PHE A 237 9.40 1.27 -2.50
CA PHE A 237 9.06 2.53 -1.86
C PHE A 237 9.86 2.75 -0.58
N TYR A 238 9.97 4.01 -0.22
CA TYR A 238 10.39 4.50 1.09
C TYR A 238 9.47 5.64 1.49
N ASP A 239 8.94 5.60 2.70
CA ASP A 239 8.09 6.64 3.28
C ASP A 239 8.52 6.91 4.72
N GLY A 240 8.63 8.18 5.12
CA GLY A 240 9.04 8.53 6.46
C GLY A 240 8.66 9.93 6.86
N GLN A 241 8.50 10.14 8.17
CA GLN A 241 8.15 11.42 8.76
C GLN A 241 8.73 11.53 10.17
N LYS A 242 9.12 12.75 10.58
CA LYS A 242 9.62 13.00 11.94
C LYS A 242 8.53 12.97 13.02
N GLY A 243 7.26 13.16 12.62
CA GLY A 243 6.15 13.19 13.57
C GLY A 243 5.78 14.60 14.05
N PHE A 244 4.80 14.68 14.95
CA PHE A 244 4.18 15.92 15.43
C PHE A 244 4.34 16.13 16.94
N PHE A 245 4.54 15.06 17.71
CA PHE A 245 4.55 15.09 19.16
C PHE A 245 5.98 14.96 19.69
N HIS A 246 6.48 16.00 20.39
CA HIS A 246 7.75 15.92 21.10
C HIS A 246 7.57 15.16 22.41
N ARG A 247 8.60 14.43 22.82
CA ARG A 247 8.69 13.89 24.17
C ARG A 247 9.04 15.02 25.15
N ALA A 248 8.45 15.00 26.34
CA ALA A 248 8.73 15.96 27.38
C ALA A 248 10.22 15.97 27.74
N GLY A 249 10.82 17.16 27.85
CA GLY A 249 12.22 17.32 28.22
C GLY A 249 13.25 16.94 27.16
N THR A 250 12.83 16.54 25.95
CA THR A 250 13.73 16.18 24.86
C THR A 250 13.33 16.84 23.54
N SER A 251 14.24 16.84 22.57
CA SER A 251 13.93 17.26 21.19
C SER A 251 13.43 16.11 20.31
N ASP A 252 13.32 14.91 20.86
CA ASP A 252 12.92 13.73 20.11
C ASP A 252 11.41 13.69 19.90
N TYR A 253 11.01 13.13 18.75
CA TYR A 253 9.61 12.91 18.41
C TYR A 253 9.14 11.54 18.90
N ALA A 254 7.91 11.50 19.44
CA ALA A 254 7.29 10.29 19.97
C ALA A 254 6.52 9.49 18.91
N ASP A 255 6.36 10.04 17.70
CA ASP A 255 5.52 9.47 16.62
C ASP A 255 6.21 9.46 15.25
N ASN A 256 7.55 9.54 15.23
CA ASN A 256 8.31 9.40 13.99
C ASN A 256 8.19 7.98 13.44
N TYR A 257 8.26 7.87 12.12
CA TYR A 257 8.30 6.56 11.46
C TYR A 257 9.14 6.60 10.20
N ASP A 258 9.64 5.42 9.87
CA ASP A 258 10.29 5.08 8.61
C ASP A 258 9.75 3.74 8.13
N GLU A 259 9.33 3.68 6.88
CA GLU A 259 8.93 2.43 6.25
C GLU A 259 9.52 2.29 4.86
N ALA A 260 9.80 1.07 4.48
CA ALA A 260 10.31 0.75 3.16
C ALA A 260 9.79 -0.60 2.72
N GLY A 261 9.70 -0.80 1.42
CA GLY A 261 9.27 -2.09 0.91
C GLY A 261 9.52 -2.26 -0.57
N GLY A 262 9.22 -3.45 -1.04
CA GLY A 262 9.34 -3.80 -2.44
C GLY A 262 8.32 -4.82 -2.86
N LYS A 263 7.87 -4.72 -4.12
CA LYS A 263 7.01 -5.68 -4.81
C LYS A 263 7.74 -6.30 -5.98
N PHE A 264 7.52 -7.57 -6.15
CA PHE A 264 7.94 -8.33 -7.32
C PHE A 264 6.72 -9.07 -7.85
N ASN A 265 6.44 -8.94 -9.15
CA ASN A 265 5.34 -9.60 -9.81
C ASN A 265 5.84 -10.14 -11.15
N LEU A 266 5.82 -11.45 -11.32
CA LEU A 266 6.21 -12.14 -12.53
C LEU A 266 5.03 -12.97 -13.03
N LYS A 267 4.54 -12.63 -14.21
CA LYS A 267 3.35 -13.24 -14.81
C LYS A 267 3.71 -14.04 -16.05
N PHE A 268 3.13 -15.22 -16.14
CA PHE A 268 3.27 -16.13 -17.29
C PHE A 268 1.90 -16.39 -17.90
N ARG A 269 1.84 -16.37 -19.21
CA ARG A 269 0.70 -16.82 -20.01
C ARG A 269 1.13 -18.00 -20.86
N PHE A 270 0.51 -19.13 -20.63
CA PHE A 270 0.78 -20.37 -21.37
C PHE A 270 -0.31 -20.62 -22.41
N ASP A 271 -0.10 -21.61 -23.24
CA ASP A 271 -1.10 -22.05 -24.22
C ASP A 271 -2.30 -22.70 -23.51
N ARG A 272 -3.42 -22.79 -24.20
CA ARG A 272 -4.68 -23.40 -23.73
C ARG A 272 -5.28 -22.74 -22.47
N GLY A 273 -5.12 -21.43 -22.33
CA GLY A 273 -5.74 -20.64 -21.25
C GLY A 273 -5.07 -20.75 -19.87
N TRP A 274 -3.89 -21.36 -19.77
CA TRP A 274 -3.14 -21.39 -18.53
C TRP A 274 -2.42 -20.07 -18.26
N SER A 275 -2.47 -19.61 -17.03
CA SER A 275 -1.69 -18.48 -16.54
C SER A 275 -1.14 -18.76 -15.14
N MET A 276 0.04 -18.20 -14.85
CA MET A 276 0.68 -18.28 -13.54
C MET A 276 1.23 -16.91 -13.15
N ASP A 277 0.87 -16.47 -11.95
CA ASP A 277 1.36 -15.22 -11.36
C ASP A 277 2.19 -15.57 -10.13
N LEU A 278 3.45 -15.17 -10.15
CA LEU A 278 4.35 -15.21 -8.98
C LEU A 278 4.42 -13.81 -8.39
N LEU A 279 4.12 -13.69 -7.12
CA LEU A 279 4.18 -12.40 -6.45
C LEU A 279 4.91 -12.49 -5.11
N ALA A 280 5.61 -11.42 -4.78
CA ALA A 280 6.23 -11.22 -3.50
C ALA A 280 6.12 -9.74 -3.12
N ASN A 281 5.73 -9.47 -1.89
CA ASN A 281 5.64 -8.14 -1.32
C ASN A 281 6.35 -8.16 0.03
N TYR A 282 7.43 -7.40 0.15
CA TYR A 282 8.16 -7.21 1.40
C TYR A 282 7.91 -5.81 1.93
N GLN A 283 7.74 -5.68 3.24
CA GLN A 283 7.54 -4.41 3.92
C GLN A 283 8.27 -4.40 5.27
N PHE A 284 9.04 -3.35 5.47
CA PHE A 284 9.70 -3.03 6.73
C PHE A 284 9.08 -1.76 7.30
N VAL A 285 8.80 -1.76 8.60
CA VAL A 285 8.30 -0.60 9.35
C VAL A 285 9.12 -0.45 10.62
N TYR A 286 9.54 0.78 10.87
CA TYR A 286 10.10 1.22 12.15
C TYR A 286 9.34 2.47 12.58
N GLN A 287 8.74 2.45 13.76
CA GLN A 287 7.89 3.53 14.23
C GLN A 287 8.12 3.75 15.72
N HIS A 288 8.27 5.03 16.14
CA HIS A 288 7.97 5.39 17.51
C HIS A 288 6.46 5.36 17.70
N ALA A 289 6.02 4.68 18.73
CA ALA A 289 4.62 4.32 18.94
C ALA A 289 4.13 4.80 20.31
N PHE A 290 2.81 4.89 20.44
CA PHE A 290 2.14 5.25 21.68
C PHE A 290 2.54 6.64 22.22
N PRO A 291 2.36 7.72 21.42
CA PRO A 291 2.65 9.08 21.84
C PRO A 291 1.55 9.59 22.80
N TYR A 292 1.30 8.86 23.88
CA TYR A 292 0.29 9.21 24.88
C TYR A 292 0.89 10.10 25.94
N GLY A 293 0.11 11.07 26.38
CA GLY A 293 0.40 11.93 27.53
C GLY A 293 -0.75 11.90 28.51
N GLN A 294 -0.49 12.28 29.73
CA GLN A 294 -1.51 12.37 30.78
C GLN A 294 -2.55 13.43 30.43
N LEU A 295 -3.82 13.12 30.68
CA LEU A 295 -4.92 14.05 30.51
C LEU A 295 -5.07 14.90 31.78
N ASP A 296 -4.92 16.20 31.66
CA ASP A 296 -5.33 17.14 32.70
C ASP A 296 -6.86 17.28 32.66
N LEU A 297 -7.50 16.77 33.67
CA LEU A 297 -8.98 16.77 33.78
C LEU A 297 -9.55 18.18 33.96
N ASN A 298 -8.77 19.13 34.45
CA ASN A 298 -9.23 20.51 34.64
C ASN A 298 -9.23 21.31 33.34
N SER A 299 -8.17 21.16 32.55
CA SER A 299 -8.04 21.86 31.26
C SER A 299 -8.55 21.09 30.08
N GLY A 300 -8.81 19.78 30.21
CA GLY A 300 -9.19 18.86 29.13
C GLY A 300 -8.08 18.67 28.08
N LYS A 301 -6.83 19.03 28.39
CA LYS A 301 -5.68 18.92 27.47
C LYS A 301 -4.79 17.76 27.87
N ALA A 302 -4.28 17.05 26.85
CA ALA A 302 -3.24 16.05 27.06
C ALA A 302 -1.86 16.74 27.17
N ALA A 303 -1.07 16.32 28.14
CA ALA A 303 0.33 16.70 28.26
C ALA A 303 1.17 16.07 27.14
N LEU A 304 2.40 16.54 26.98
CA LEU A 304 3.36 15.89 26.10
C LEU A 304 3.68 14.48 26.61
N PRO A 305 3.97 13.53 25.71
CA PRO A 305 4.40 12.19 26.09
C PRO A 305 5.63 12.25 27.01
N ASN A 306 5.50 11.68 28.21
CA ASN A 306 6.55 11.67 29.22
C ASN A 306 6.63 10.27 29.84
N THR A 307 7.21 9.35 29.08
CA THR A 307 7.33 7.94 29.42
C THR A 307 8.76 7.62 29.82
N THR A 308 8.97 6.59 30.64
CA THR A 308 10.30 6.12 31.08
C THR A 308 11.19 5.78 29.90
N PHE A 309 10.65 5.13 28.86
CA PHE A 309 11.34 4.86 27.60
C PHE A 309 10.42 5.13 26.38
N PRO A 310 10.99 5.35 25.19
CA PRO A 310 10.19 5.57 23.99
C PRO A 310 9.46 4.29 23.58
N GLY A 311 8.16 4.41 23.34
CA GLY A 311 7.41 3.35 22.68
C GLY A 311 7.99 3.07 21.29
N LEU A 312 8.10 1.80 20.91
CA LEU A 312 8.72 1.38 19.66
C LEU A 312 7.90 0.24 19.02
N TYR A 313 7.72 0.32 17.72
CA TYR A 313 7.21 -0.78 16.91
C TYR A 313 8.11 -1.02 15.71
N ARG A 314 8.53 -2.27 15.53
CA ARG A 314 9.29 -2.72 14.36
C ARG A 314 8.58 -3.93 13.75
N ARG A 315 8.45 -3.93 12.42
CA ARG A 315 7.83 -5.02 11.66
C ARG A 315 8.66 -5.36 10.43
N ASN A 316 8.89 -6.65 10.22
CA ASN A 316 9.33 -7.23 8.95
C ASN A 316 8.21 -8.15 8.47
N MET A 317 7.75 -7.94 7.26
CA MET A 317 6.68 -8.73 6.67
C MET A 317 7.04 -9.13 5.25
N LEU A 318 6.88 -10.40 4.94
CA LEU A 318 6.92 -10.93 3.58
C LEU A 318 5.58 -11.62 3.29
N LEU A 319 4.93 -11.19 2.23
CA LEU A 319 3.77 -11.84 1.64
C LEU A 319 4.17 -12.33 0.26
N SER A 320 4.13 -13.62 0.02
CA SER A 320 4.46 -14.20 -1.28
C SER A 320 3.42 -15.23 -1.68
N GLY A 321 3.28 -15.46 -2.98
CA GLY A 321 2.33 -16.44 -3.46
C GLY A 321 2.44 -16.75 -4.95
N VAL A 322 1.75 -17.82 -5.30
CA VAL A 322 1.60 -18.34 -6.66
C VAL A 322 0.12 -18.48 -6.93
N ASN A 323 -0.36 -17.78 -7.94
CA ASN A 323 -1.69 -17.95 -8.48
C ASN A 323 -1.58 -18.72 -9.79
N LEU A 324 -2.20 -19.89 -9.87
CA LEU A 324 -2.29 -20.71 -11.08
C LEU A 324 -3.75 -20.73 -11.53
N ARG A 325 -4.00 -20.37 -12.80
CA ARG A 325 -5.34 -20.33 -13.38
C ARG A 325 -5.36 -21.04 -14.72
N ASN A 326 -6.50 -21.62 -15.02
CA ASN A 326 -6.83 -22.08 -16.36
C ASN A 326 -8.27 -21.66 -16.67
N GLU A 327 -8.45 -20.93 -17.75
CA GLU A 327 -9.74 -20.57 -18.30
C GLU A 327 -10.02 -21.48 -19.50
N GLY A 328 -10.78 -22.54 -19.25
CA GLY A 328 -11.09 -23.56 -20.26
C GLY A 328 -12.51 -23.39 -20.81
N ALA A 329 -12.76 -24.00 -21.97
CA ALA A 329 -14.09 -23.94 -22.60
C ALA A 329 -15.20 -24.67 -21.80
N LYS A 330 -14.84 -25.62 -20.95
CA LYS A 330 -15.79 -26.44 -20.18
C LYS A 330 -15.63 -26.33 -18.66
N TRP A 331 -14.47 -25.91 -18.20
CA TRP A 331 -14.15 -25.80 -16.76
C TRP A 331 -13.07 -24.74 -16.54
N ASP A 332 -13.17 -24.07 -15.44
CA ASP A 332 -12.19 -23.11 -14.98
C ASP A 332 -11.49 -23.66 -13.73
N PHE A 333 -10.19 -23.51 -13.68
CA PHE A 333 -9.37 -23.90 -12.55
C PHE A 333 -8.65 -22.68 -11.98
N ALA A 334 -8.66 -22.56 -10.66
CA ALA A 334 -7.82 -21.59 -9.99
C ALA A 334 -7.28 -22.18 -8.69
N SER A 335 -6.00 -21.95 -8.48
CA SER A 335 -5.29 -22.34 -7.27
C SER A 335 -4.43 -21.17 -6.81
N THR A 336 -4.54 -20.82 -5.53
CA THR A 336 -3.70 -19.81 -4.88
C THR A 336 -2.97 -20.46 -3.73
N THR A 337 -1.64 -20.44 -3.80
CA THR A 337 -0.77 -20.90 -2.71
C THR A 337 0.02 -19.71 -2.21
N SER A 338 0.03 -19.45 -0.90
CA SER A 338 0.73 -18.31 -0.32
C SER A 338 1.62 -18.72 0.85
N TYR A 339 2.69 -17.97 1.01
CA TYR A 339 3.57 -18.01 2.18
C TYR A 339 3.67 -16.63 2.78
N GLN A 340 3.48 -16.54 4.09
CA GLN A 340 3.55 -15.29 4.83
C GLN A 340 4.54 -15.45 5.98
N PHE A 341 5.41 -14.45 6.10
CA PHE A 341 6.31 -14.31 7.23
C PHE A 341 6.07 -12.95 7.87
N LEU A 342 5.89 -12.94 9.18
CA LEU A 342 5.73 -11.74 9.98
C LEU A 342 6.59 -11.85 11.22
N ASP A 343 7.52 -10.93 11.37
CA ASP A 343 8.32 -10.71 12.57
C ASP A 343 8.06 -9.28 13.04
N ASP A 344 7.39 -9.15 14.17
CA ASP A 344 7.11 -7.87 14.78
C ASP A 344 7.58 -7.80 16.23
N ASN A 345 8.02 -6.63 16.62
CA ASN A 345 8.45 -6.35 17.98
C ASN A 345 7.85 -5.01 18.42
N MET A 346 7.18 -5.02 19.55
CA MET A 346 6.58 -3.86 20.17
C MET A 346 7.13 -3.67 21.57
N LYS A 347 7.58 -2.44 21.85
CA LYS A 347 7.90 -1.98 23.20
C LYS A 347 6.95 -0.86 23.55
N MET A 348 6.32 -0.98 24.69
CA MET A 348 5.34 -0.01 25.17
C MET A 348 5.52 0.16 26.67
N ASP A 349 5.61 1.40 27.11
CA ASP A 349 5.47 1.77 28.51
C ASP A 349 3.99 1.69 28.86
N GLN A 350 3.62 0.88 29.84
CA GLN A 350 2.22 0.55 30.14
C GLN A 350 1.53 1.59 30.99
N ASP A 351 2.26 2.28 31.86
CA ASP A 351 1.72 3.31 32.74
C ASP A 351 1.76 4.72 32.14
N TYR A 352 2.56 4.91 31.09
CA TYR A 352 2.77 6.22 30.42
C TYR A 352 3.25 7.31 31.37
N LEU A 353 4.00 6.95 32.40
CA LEU A 353 4.52 7.85 33.43
C LEU A 353 6.04 8.03 33.29
N PRO A 354 6.61 9.11 33.89
CA PRO A 354 8.06 9.33 33.89
C PRO A 354 8.80 8.43 34.88
N GLU A 355 8.08 7.82 35.82
CA GLU A 355 8.59 6.91 36.82
C GLU A 355 7.97 5.52 36.61
N ASP A 356 8.77 4.49 36.77
CA ASP A 356 8.37 3.11 36.55
C ASP A 356 7.67 2.60 37.85
N TYR A 357 6.36 2.40 37.77
CA TYR A 357 5.54 1.91 38.88
C TYR A 357 5.14 0.43 38.75
N LEU A 358 5.53 -0.24 37.64
CA LEU A 358 5.17 -1.64 37.34
C LEU A 358 6.40 -2.52 37.15
#